data_605e16919d0596bf6e1e24b9b84536fa
#
_entry.id   605e16919d0596bf6e1e24b9b84536fa
#
_cell.length_a   1.000
_cell.length_b   1.000
_cell.length_c   1.000
_cell.angle_alpha   90.00
_cell.angle_beta   90.00
_cell.angle_gamma   90.00
#
_symmetry.space_group_name_H-M   'P 1'
#
loop_
_entity.id
_entity.type
_entity.pdbx_description
1 polymer ?
#
loop_
_entity_poly.entity_id
_entity_poly.type
_entity_poly.pdbx_seq_one_letter_code
_entity_poly.pdbx_strand_id
1 'polypeptide(L)'
;MKLVLKIPERIEYPLEMACSPEPARPRQPLELTFRVLDPDSGKAVQKFEVVHEKLMHLFVVSENLEYFAHVHPVLQDDGGFRLPLTLPYGGMYRLLADFYPAGAVPQLALTTLFVAGSAPSVKLAASLSPCQATNLTATLATYPEELLAGLESRLTFSLAPADHLELYLGTWGHMLAASSDLIDLLHVHPFLVKGGDIQFNLIFPRPGLYRIWTQFQRAGVVNTTVFTVPVKAL
;
A
#
# COMPACT_ATOMS: atom_id res chain seq x y z
N MET A 1 -5.97 30.35 32.37
CA MET A 1 -4.95 30.23 31.33
C MET A 1 -5.47 29.17 30.32
N LYS A 2 -5.91 29.58 29.14
CA LYS A 2 -6.35 28.64 28.10
C LYS A 2 -5.09 28.10 27.41
N LEU A 3 -4.82 26.82 27.56
CA LEU A 3 -3.77 26.12 26.83
C LEU A 3 -4.28 25.96 25.38
N VAL A 4 -3.78 26.78 24.46
CA VAL A 4 -4.03 26.59 23.01
C VAL A 4 -2.94 25.65 22.51
N LEU A 5 -3.26 24.37 22.41
CA LEU A 5 -2.42 23.41 21.69
C LEU A 5 -2.49 23.79 20.20
N LYS A 6 -1.45 24.44 19.70
CA LYS A 6 -1.21 24.52 18.26
C LYS A 6 -0.77 23.11 17.80
N ILE A 7 -1.68 22.40 17.13
CA ILE A 7 -1.27 21.23 16.33
C ILE A 7 -0.45 21.82 15.18
N PRO A 8 0.84 21.42 15.01
CA PRO A 8 1.61 21.90 13.87
C PRO A 8 0.88 21.50 12.58
N GLU A 9 0.72 22.42 11.66
CA GLU A 9 0.20 22.14 10.33
C GLU A 9 1.07 21.04 9.69
N ARG A 10 0.44 19.98 9.19
CA ARG A 10 1.17 18.92 8.48
C ARG A 10 1.67 19.52 7.16
N ILE A 11 2.97 19.69 7.05
CA ILE A 11 3.59 20.12 5.80
C ILE A 11 3.53 18.94 4.82
N GLU A 12 2.83 19.13 3.71
CA GLU A 12 2.76 18.15 2.63
C GLU A 12 3.84 18.41 1.59
N TYR A 13 4.52 17.36 1.19
CA TYR A 13 5.53 17.38 0.13
C TYR A 13 4.87 16.95 -1.18
N PRO A 14 4.73 17.87 -2.17
CA PRO A 14 4.14 17.53 -3.45
C PRO A 14 4.90 16.40 -4.14
N LEU A 15 4.15 15.44 -4.72
CA LEU A 15 4.70 14.35 -5.52
C LEU A 15 4.32 14.55 -6.98
N GLU A 16 5.31 14.76 -7.83
CA GLU A 16 5.15 14.75 -9.28
C GLU A 16 5.41 13.35 -9.82
N MET A 17 4.66 12.92 -10.82
CA MET A 17 4.85 11.66 -11.53
C MET A 17 4.87 11.89 -13.04
N ALA A 18 5.83 11.26 -13.70
CA ALA A 18 5.89 11.14 -15.15
C ALA A 18 5.96 9.67 -15.56
N CYS A 19 5.47 9.37 -16.76
CA CYS A 19 5.49 8.03 -17.35
C CYS A 19 6.12 8.09 -18.75
N SER A 20 6.96 7.14 -19.07
CA SER A 20 7.54 7.01 -20.42
C SER A 20 7.52 5.54 -20.85
N PRO A 21 7.04 5.22 -22.08
CA PRO A 21 6.43 6.12 -23.06
C PRO A 21 5.04 6.60 -22.67
N GLU A 22 4.61 7.73 -23.21
CA GLU A 22 3.25 8.25 -23.09
C GLU A 22 2.57 8.23 -24.47
N PRO A 23 1.37 7.67 -24.60
CA PRO A 23 0.57 7.01 -23.56
C PRO A 23 1.14 5.65 -23.16
N ALA A 24 1.06 5.33 -21.87
CA ALA A 24 1.34 3.99 -21.38
C ALA A 24 0.41 2.96 -22.01
N ARG A 25 0.91 1.75 -22.29
CA ARG A 25 0.14 0.66 -22.89
C ARG A 25 0.26 -0.63 -22.07
N PRO A 26 -0.79 -1.46 -22.00
CA PRO A 26 -0.72 -2.71 -21.26
C PRO A 26 0.31 -3.66 -21.88
N ARG A 27 0.98 -4.44 -21.03
CA ARG A 27 1.99 -5.45 -21.38
C ARG A 27 3.22 -4.90 -22.13
N GLN A 28 3.40 -3.58 -22.10
CA GLN A 28 4.60 -2.94 -22.62
C GLN A 28 5.43 -2.38 -21.46
N PRO A 29 6.75 -2.44 -21.55
CA PRO A 29 7.63 -1.81 -20.56
C PRO A 29 7.37 -0.29 -20.51
N LEU A 30 7.30 0.24 -19.31
CA LEU A 30 7.23 1.66 -19.02
C LEU A 30 8.19 2.01 -17.89
N GLU A 31 8.60 3.25 -17.80
CA GLU A 31 9.32 3.80 -16.67
C GLU A 31 8.48 4.88 -16.01
N LEU A 32 8.27 4.75 -14.71
CA LEU A 32 7.71 5.80 -13.88
C LEU A 32 8.84 6.58 -13.22
N THR A 33 8.75 7.90 -13.28
CA THR A 33 9.63 8.82 -12.55
C THR A 33 8.81 9.60 -11.56
N PHE A 34 9.26 9.64 -10.29
CA PHE A 34 8.63 10.42 -9.23
C PHE A 34 9.61 11.48 -8.74
N ARG A 35 9.11 12.69 -8.48
CA ARG A 35 9.85 13.74 -7.81
C ARG A 35 9.07 14.25 -6.63
N VAL A 36 9.69 14.18 -5.47
CA VAL A 36 9.16 14.80 -4.25
C VAL A 36 9.70 16.21 -4.19
N LEU A 37 8.83 17.19 -4.10
CA LEU A 37 9.23 18.59 -4.05
C LEU A 37 9.22 19.11 -2.63
N ASP A 38 10.23 19.87 -2.29
CA ASP A 38 10.27 20.66 -1.07
C ASP A 38 9.23 21.78 -1.17
N PRO A 39 8.29 21.88 -0.22
CA PRO A 39 7.15 22.79 -0.31
C PRO A 39 7.53 24.28 -0.29
N ASP A 40 8.68 24.62 0.30
CA ASP A 40 9.11 26.02 0.43
C ASP A 40 9.90 26.48 -0.80
N SER A 41 10.77 25.63 -1.33
CA SER A 41 11.69 25.99 -2.42
C SER A 41 11.22 25.49 -3.79
N GLY A 42 10.27 24.54 -3.85
CA GLY A 42 9.84 23.88 -5.09
C GLY A 42 10.90 22.99 -5.74
N LYS A 43 12.03 22.76 -5.07
CA LYS A 43 13.12 21.92 -5.60
C LYS A 43 12.91 20.45 -5.22
N ALA A 44 13.47 19.58 -6.04
CA ALA A 44 13.45 18.14 -5.73
C ALA A 44 14.22 17.84 -4.44
N VAL A 45 13.58 17.12 -3.53
CA VAL A 45 14.18 16.61 -2.30
C VAL A 45 15.24 15.59 -2.67
N GLN A 46 16.44 15.71 -2.06
CA GLN A 46 17.60 14.86 -2.36
C GLN A 46 17.87 13.83 -1.26
N LYS A 47 17.31 14.04 -0.06
CA LYS A 47 17.59 13.20 1.11
C LYS A 47 16.31 12.67 1.72
N PHE A 48 16.30 11.38 1.96
CA PHE A 48 15.18 10.65 2.55
C PHE A 48 15.69 9.75 3.65
N GLU A 49 14.84 9.49 4.65
CA GLU A 49 15.09 8.48 5.67
C GLU A 49 14.80 7.08 5.10
N VAL A 50 15.60 6.11 5.51
CA VAL A 50 15.34 4.70 5.20
C VAL A 50 14.33 4.17 6.20
N VAL A 51 13.15 3.77 5.73
CA VAL A 51 12.11 3.15 6.55
C VAL A 51 11.77 1.79 5.93
N HIS A 52 11.75 0.76 6.75
CA HIS A 52 11.53 -0.61 6.26
C HIS A 52 12.45 -0.93 5.07
N GLU A 53 13.74 -0.66 5.23
CA GLU A 53 14.83 -0.94 4.28
C GLU A 53 14.74 -0.18 2.94
N LYS A 54 13.80 0.74 2.76
CA LYS A 54 13.59 1.49 1.51
C LYS A 54 13.44 2.98 1.75
N LEU A 55 13.78 3.77 0.73
CA LEU A 55 13.55 5.23 0.72
C LEU A 55 12.12 5.59 0.31
N MET A 56 11.49 4.72 -0.46
CA MET A 56 10.10 4.87 -0.90
C MET A 56 9.46 3.49 -1.08
N HIS A 57 8.28 3.30 -0.50
CA HIS A 57 7.38 2.20 -0.81
C HIS A 57 6.31 2.70 -1.77
N LEU A 58 6.10 1.98 -2.86
CA LEU A 58 5.08 2.32 -3.84
C LEU A 58 4.12 1.14 -4.00
N PHE A 59 2.86 1.40 -3.75
CA PHE A 59 1.78 0.46 -4.02
C PHE A 59 1.08 0.86 -5.31
N VAL A 60 0.85 -0.11 -6.19
CA VAL A 60 0.18 0.08 -7.48
C VAL A 60 -1.02 -0.85 -7.54
N VAL A 61 -2.21 -0.29 -7.70
CA VAL A 61 -3.46 -1.05 -7.71
C VAL A 61 -4.27 -0.68 -8.96
N SER A 62 -4.74 -1.69 -9.73
CA SER A 62 -5.63 -1.47 -10.87
C SER A 62 -7.06 -1.14 -10.43
N GLU A 63 -7.81 -0.45 -11.27
CA GLU A 63 -9.21 -0.04 -11.01
C GLU A 63 -10.14 -1.22 -10.72
N ASN A 64 -9.85 -2.41 -11.24
CA ASN A 64 -10.63 -3.62 -10.98
C ASN A 64 -10.17 -4.40 -9.74
N LEU A 65 -9.15 -3.89 -8.99
CA LEU A 65 -8.60 -4.50 -7.78
C LEU A 65 -8.01 -5.92 -7.98
N GLU A 66 -7.67 -6.29 -9.22
CA GLU A 66 -7.05 -7.60 -9.53
C GLU A 66 -5.53 -7.53 -9.64
N TYR A 67 -4.98 -6.36 -9.96
CA TYR A 67 -3.53 -6.15 -9.96
C TYR A 67 -3.11 -5.37 -8.72
N PHE A 68 -2.12 -5.91 -8.06
CA PHE A 68 -1.42 -5.29 -6.93
C PHE A 68 0.07 -5.47 -7.10
N ALA A 69 0.81 -4.41 -6.86
CA ALA A 69 2.26 -4.48 -6.72
C ALA A 69 2.71 -3.59 -5.54
N HIS A 70 3.64 -4.12 -4.74
CA HIS A 70 4.40 -3.37 -3.74
C HIS A 70 5.84 -3.34 -4.21
N VAL A 71 6.28 -2.19 -4.66
CA VAL A 71 7.55 -1.99 -5.37
C VAL A 71 8.30 -0.78 -4.80
N HIS A 72 9.60 -0.68 -5.10
CA HIS A 72 10.47 0.30 -4.48
C HIS A 72 11.24 1.06 -5.56
N PRO A 73 10.78 2.26 -5.94
CA PRO A 73 11.51 3.13 -6.86
C PRO A 73 12.90 3.48 -6.33
N VAL A 74 13.86 3.62 -7.23
CA VAL A 74 15.27 3.88 -6.89
C VAL A 74 15.59 5.35 -7.08
N LEU A 75 16.06 6.00 -6.01
CA LEU A 75 16.50 7.41 -6.06
C LEU A 75 17.73 7.54 -6.95
N GLN A 76 17.70 8.53 -7.83
CA GLN A 76 18.78 8.89 -8.75
C GLN A 76 19.47 10.18 -8.29
N ASP A 77 20.65 10.46 -8.85
CA ASP A 77 21.44 11.65 -8.53
C ASP A 77 20.72 12.98 -8.84
N ASP A 78 19.73 12.94 -9.77
CA ASP A 78 18.89 14.09 -10.11
C ASP A 78 17.73 14.34 -9.15
N GLY A 79 17.63 13.54 -8.07
CA GLY A 79 16.54 13.60 -7.07
C GLY A 79 15.23 12.95 -7.53
N GLY A 80 15.21 12.34 -8.70
CA GLY A 80 14.08 11.57 -9.21
C GLY A 80 14.15 10.11 -8.75
N PHE A 81 13.04 9.54 -8.33
CA PHE A 81 12.90 8.10 -8.13
C PHE A 81 12.46 7.46 -9.45
N ARG A 82 13.12 6.38 -9.88
CA ARG A 82 12.79 5.66 -11.10
C ARG A 82 12.34 4.24 -10.82
N LEU A 83 11.33 3.80 -11.59
CA LEU A 83 10.76 2.47 -11.50
C LEU A 83 10.42 1.94 -12.89
N PRO A 84 11.13 0.94 -13.41
CA PRO A 84 10.67 0.17 -14.56
C PRO A 84 9.50 -0.72 -14.15
N LEU A 85 8.44 -0.74 -14.96
CA LEU A 85 7.22 -1.49 -14.66
C LEU A 85 6.58 -2.00 -15.95
N THR A 86 5.81 -3.09 -15.84
CA THR A 86 4.93 -3.59 -16.90
C THR A 86 3.57 -3.89 -16.29
N LEU A 87 2.52 -3.26 -16.81
CA LEU A 87 1.17 -3.38 -16.29
C LEU A 87 0.34 -4.32 -17.17
N PRO A 88 -0.46 -5.23 -16.59
CA PRO A 88 -1.16 -6.26 -17.35
C PRO A 88 -2.38 -5.74 -18.12
N TYR A 89 -3.02 -4.67 -17.66
CA TYR A 89 -4.29 -4.16 -18.17
C TYR A 89 -4.18 -2.70 -18.59
N GLY A 90 -5.08 -2.26 -19.49
CA GLY A 90 -5.42 -0.85 -19.65
C GLY A 90 -6.31 -0.36 -18.52
N GLY A 91 -6.65 0.94 -18.50
CA GLY A 91 -7.49 1.56 -17.49
C GLY A 91 -6.71 2.35 -16.44
N MET A 92 -7.38 2.66 -15.35
CA MET A 92 -6.83 3.45 -14.26
C MET A 92 -6.06 2.58 -13.26
N TYR A 93 -4.93 3.09 -12.83
CA TYR A 93 -4.16 2.58 -11.69
C TYR A 93 -4.03 3.65 -10.62
N ARG A 94 -4.34 3.29 -9.39
CA ARG A 94 -4.11 4.13 -8.24
C ARG A 94 -2.78 3.77 -7.61
N LEU A 95 -1.95 4.78 -7.32
CA LEU A 95 -0.63 4.62 -6.74
C LEU A 95 -0.59 5.33 -5.39
N LEU A 96 -0.06 4.64 -4.38
CA LEU A 96 0.23 5.21 -3.06
C LEU A 96 1.75 5.16 -2.85
N ALA A 97 2.37 6.32 -2.74
CA ALA A 97 3.77 6.46 -2.36
C ALA A 97 3.88 6.78 -0.87
N ASP A 98 4.65 5.98 -0.15
CA ASP A 98 5.02 6.18 1.26
C ASP A 98 6.51 6.49 1.33
N PHE A 99 6.87 7.67 1.80
CA PHE A 99 8.25 8.16 1.84
C PHE A 99 8.46 9.17 2.98
N TYR A 100 9.73 9.36 3.36
CA TYR A 100 10.12 10.17 4.51
C TYR A 100 11.22 11.14 4.09
N PRO A 101 10.92 12.40 3.71
CA PRO A 101 11.95 13.41 3.49
C PRO A 101 12.77 13.62 4.76
N ALA A 102 14.09 13.70 4.65
CA ALA A 102 14.97 13.82 5.81
C ALA A 102 14.63 15.03 6.69
N GLY A 103 14.39 14.78 7.98
CA GLY A 103 13.99 15.81 8.94
C GLY A 103 12.52 16.23 8.88
N ALA A 104 11.68 15.58 8.06
CA ALA A 104 10.25 15.83 7.96
C ALA A 104 9.41 14.69 8.55
N VAL A 105 8.09 14.88 8.58
CA VAL A 105 7.15 13.83 8.98
C VAL A 105 6.90 12.85 7.82
N PRO A 106 6.45 11.61 8.13
CA PRO A 106 6.06 10.64 7.11
C PRO A 106 5.04 11.21 6.12
N GLN A 107 5.21 10.89 4.84
CA GLN A 107 4.35 11.34 3.75
C GLN A 107 3.68 10.14 3.08
N LEU A 108 2.37 10.25 2.85
CA LEU A 108 1.58 9.35 2.03
C LEU A 108 0.99 10.15 0.87
N ALA A 109 1.47 9.91 -0.34
CA ALA A 109 1.03 10.64 -1.52
C ALA A 109 0.30 9.72 -2.50
N LEU A 110 -0.90 10.13 -2.91
CA LEU A 110 -1.72 9.41 -3.88
C LEU A 110 -1.57 10.05 -5.26
N THR A 111 -1.35 9.21 -6.27
CA THR A 111 -1.37 9.64 -7.67
C THR A 111 -2.12 8.63 -8.54
N THR A 112 -2.34 8.96 -9.80
CA THR A 112 -3.11 8.14 -10.72
C THR A 112 -2.37 8.02 -12.04
N LEU A 113 -2.25 6.79 -12.56
CA LEU A 113 -1.73 6.50 -13.87
C LEU A 113 -2.86 5.98 -14.76
N PHE A 114 -2.95 6.50 -15.98
CA PHE A 114 -3.85 6.00 -17.01
C PHE A 114 -3.07 5.20 -18.05
N VAL A 115 -3.49 3.96 -18.28
CA VAL A 115 -2.92 3.05 -19.28
C VAL A 115 -3.95 2.88 -20.40
N ALA A 116 -3.54 2.98 -21.65
CA ALA A 116 -4.45 2.89 -22.80
C ALA A 116 -5.26 1.58 -22.81
N GLY A 117 -6.56 1.68 -23.06
CA GLY A 117 -7.51 0.56 -23.01
C GLY A 117 -8.26 0.51 -21.68
N SER A 118 -8.75 -0.66 -21.30
CA SER A 118 -9.53 -0.88 -20.09
C SER A 118 -9.13 -2.18 -19.39
N ALA A 119 -9.33 -2.25 -18.08
CA ALA A 119 -9.22 -3.47 -17.31
C ALA A 119 -10.46 -4.36 -17.53
N PRO A 120 -10.33 -5.70 -17.37
CA PRO A 120 -11.50 -6.58 -17.31
C PRO A 120 -12.43 -6.16 -16.16
N SER A 121 -13.74 -6.17 -16.43
CA SER A 121 -14.73 -5.91 -15.38
C SER A 121 -14.76 -7.08 -14.39
N VAL A 122 -14.60 -6.78 -13.11
CA VAL A 122 -14.67 -7.75 -12.02
C VAL A 122 -15.69 -7.29 -11.00
N LYS A 123 -16.57 -8.19 -10.59
CA LYS A 123 -17.50 -7.94 -9.48
C LYS A 123 -16.82 -8.29 -8.17
N LEU A 124 -16.42 -7.28 -7.44
CA LEU A 124 -15.84 -7.48 -6.10
C LEU A 124 -16.92 -8.03 -5.15
N ALA A 125 -16.59 -9.08 -4.42
CA ALA A 125 -17.45 -9.68 -3.40
C ALA A 125 -16.63 -9.96 -2.14
N ALA A 126 -17.30 -9.94 -0.98
CA ALA A 126 -16.66 -10.31 0.28
C ALA A 126 -16.10 -11.73 0.20
N SER A 127 -14.88 -11.92 0.67
CA SER A 127 -14.18 -13.20 0.69
C SER A 127 -13.23 -13.25 1.89
N LEU A 128 -13.57 -14.06 2.86
CA LEU A 128 -12.79 -14.33 4.09
C LEU A 128 -12.30 -15.78 4.13
N SER A 129 -12.50 -16.55 3.04
CA SER A 129 -12.00 -17.92 2.94
C SER A 129 -10.47 -17.93 3.04
N PRO A 130 -9.88 -19.02 3.60
CA PRO A 130 -8.43 -19.16 3.66
C PRO A 130 -7.78 -18.92 2.30
N CYS A 131 -6.73 -18.11 2.28
CA CYS A 131 -6.01 -17.74 1.08
C CYS A 131 -4.71 -18.53 1.01
N GLN A 132 -4.57 -19.36 -0.02
CA GLN A 132 -3.32 -20.05 -0.31
C GLN A 132 -2.41 -19.15 -1.14
N ALA A 133 -1.21 -18.92 -0.64
CA ALA A 133 -0.14 -18.22 -1.34
C ALA A 133 0.93 -19.21 -1.80
N THR A 134 2.14 -18.75 -2.14
CA THR A 134 3.17 -19.58 -2.76
C THR A 134 3.61 -20.73 -1.86
N ASN A 135 3.92 -20.48 -0.59
CA ASN A 135 4.40 -21.54 0.33
C ASN A 135 3.76 -21.44 1.75
N LEU A 136 2.66 -20.70 1.88
CA LEU A 136 1.86 -20.67 3.10
C LEU A 136 0.37 -20.46 2.76
N THR A 137 -0.47 -20.76 3.73
CA THR A 137 -1.90 -20.41 3.73
C THR A 137 -2.16 -19.43 4.86
N ALA A 138 -2.91 -18.37 4.59
CA ALA A 138 -3.36 -17.44 5.60
C ALA A 138 -4.88 -17.57 5.84
N THR A 139 -5.28 -17.53 7.10
CA THR A 139 -6.67 -17.29 7.50
C THR A 139 -6.78 -15.93 8.14
N LEU A 140 -7.90 -15.24 7.91
CA LEU A 140 -8.15 -13.91 8.46
C LEU A 140 -9.27 -13.97 9.48
N ALA A 141 -8.99 -13.50 10.70
CA ALA A 141 -9.97 -13.20 11.71
C ALA A 141 -10.05 -11.68 11.94
N THR A 142 -11.25 -11.16 12.14
CA THR A 142 -11.49 -9.73 12.39
C THR A 142 -12.07 -9.50 13.78
N TYR A 143 -11.67 -8.39 14.42
CA TYR A 143 -12.30 -7.92 15.65
C TYR A 143 -12.55 -6.40 15.54
N PRO A 144 -13.80 -5.94 15.75
CA PRO A 144 -14.99 -6.77 15.92
C PRO A 144 -15.23 -7.69 14.71
N GLU A 145 -16.04 -8.73 14.87
CA GLU A 145 -16.38 -9.65 13.76
C GLU A 145 -17.02 -8.88 12.60
N GLU A 146 -17.93 -7.97 12.92
CA GLU A 146 -18.50 -7.00 11.99
C GLU A 146 -17.68 -5.72 12.03
N LEU A 147 -16.95 -5.43 10.93
CA LEU A 147 -16.13 -4.23 10.82
C LEU A 147 -17.01 -2.99 10.62
N LEU A 148 -16.72 -1.93 11.37
CA LEU A 148 -17.46 -0.67 11.34
C LEU A 148 -16.54 0.49 10.95
N ALA A 149 -17.01 1.33 10.03
CA ALA A 149 -16.27 2.52 9.62
C ALA A 149 -16.06 3.49 10.80
N GLY A 150 -14.87 4.07 10.90
CA GLY A 150 -14.52 5.00 11.96
C GLY A 150 -14.12 4.35 13.30
N LEU A 151 -14.23 3.03 13.45
CA LEU A 151 -13.79 2.31 14.63
C LEU A 151 -12.52 1.50 14.38
N GLU A 152 -11.70 1.34 15.43
CA GLU A 152 -10.52 0.50 15.37
C GLU A 152 -10.91 -0.96 15.07
N SER A 153 -10.27 -1.50 14.06
CA SER A 153 -10.39 -2.87 13.61
C SER A 153 -9.07 -3.60 13.81
N ARG A 154 -9.13 -4.84 14.30
CA ARG A 154 -7.99 -5.74 14.42
C ARG A 154 -8.16 -6.86 13.41
N LEU A 155 -7.19 -6.99 12.54
CA LEU A 155 -7.11 -8.03 11.54
C LEU A 155 -5.98 -8.98 11.92
N THR A 156 -6.31 -10.21 12.28
CA THR A 156 -5.34 -11.24 12.67
C THR A 156 -5.23 -12.27 11.56
N PHE A 157 -4.04 -12.37 11.00
CA PHE A 157 -3.69 -13.37 9.99
C PHE A 157 -2.98 -14.53 10.68
N SER A 158 -3.60 -15.72 10.67
CA SER A 158 -2.97 -16.96 11.13
C SER A 158 -2.33 -17.65 9.93
N LEU A 159 -1.00 -17.83 9.98
CA LEU A 159 -0.20 -18.38 8.87
C LEU A 159 0.12 -19.85 9.12
N ALA A 160 -0.07 -20.68 8.11
CA ALA A 160 0.25 -22.11 8.16
C ALA A 160 0.98 -22.57 6.87
N PRO A 161 2.15 -23.25 6.99
CA PRO A 161 2.88 -23.49 8.22
C PRO A 161 3.54 -22.22 8.77
N ALA A 162 3.69 -22.14 10.11
CA ALA A 162 4.24 -20.97 10.80
C ALA A 162 5.76 -21.04 11.02
N ASP A 163 6.38 -22.14 10.69
CA ASP A 163 7.83 -22.31 10.75
C ASP A 163 8.52 -21.50 9.63
N HIS A 164 9.77 -21.09 9.87
CA HIS A 164 10.58 -20.31 8.92
C HIS A 164 9.93 -18.99 8.45
N LEU A 165 9.08 -18.39 9.28
CA LEU A 165 8.64 -17.00 9.05
C LEU A 165 9.81 -16.06 9.27
N GLU A 166 9.91 -15.04 8.42
CA GLU A 166 11.01 -14.08 8.37
C GLU A 166 10.48 -12.66 8.30
N LEU A 167 11.31 -11.71 8.69
CA LEU A 167 11.01 -10.30 8.43
C LEU A 167 11.07 -10.03 6.92
N TYR A 168 10.08 -9.34 6.42
CA TYR A 168 10.04 -8.80 5.07
C TYR A 168 10.17 -7.28 5.13
N LEU A 169 11.24 -6.73 4.58
CA LEU A 169 11.55 -5.31 4.65
C LEU A 169 11.51 -4.77 6.10
N GLY A 170 12.19 -5.48 7.00
CA GLY A 170 12.34 -5.08 8.41
C GLY A 170 11.09 -5.21 9.29
N THR A 171 9.99 -5.78 8.78
CA THR A 171 8.76 -6.04 9.56
C THR A 171 8.18 -7.42 9.26
N TRP A 172 7.28 -7.92 10.12
CA TRP A 172 6.66 -9.24 9.96
C TRP A 172 5.59 -9.29 8.87
N GLY A 173 5.33 -8.18 8.19
CA GLY A 173 4.42 -8.12 7.05
C GLY A 173 4.10 -6.70 6.64
N HIS A 174 3.60 -6.54 5.43
CA HIS A 174 3.08 -5.28 4.89
C HIS A 174 1.66 -5.50 4.41
N MET A 175 0.76 -4.59 4.75
CA MET A 175 -0.63 -4.65 4.34
C MET A 175 -1.04 -3.38 3.60
N LEU A 176 -1.70 -3.54 2.47
CA LEU A 176 -2.48 -2.50 1.81
C LEU A 176 -3.95 -2.90 1.83
N ALA A 177 -4.80 -2.03 2.36
CA ALA A 177 -6.24 -2.13 2.18
C ALA A 177 -6.71 -1.02 1.25
N ALA A 178 -7.44 -1.38 0.19
CA ALA A 178 -7.99 -0.44 -0.78
C ALA A 178 -9.51 -0.57 -0.83
N SER A 179 -10.21 0.58 -0.75
CA SER A 179 -11.66 0.63 -0.96
C SER A 179 -12.02 0.29 -2.41
N SER A 180 -13.21 -0.23 -2.63
CA SER A 180 -13.68 -0.65 -3.96
C SER A 180 -13.71 0.48 -5.00
N ASP A 181 -13.73 1.73 -4.55
CA ASP A 181 -13.66 2.94 -5.39
C ASP A 181 -12.26 3.54 -5.48
N LEU A 182 -11.25 2.90 -4.86
CA LEU A 182 -9.85 3.35 -4.80
C LEU A 182 -9.63 4.77 -4.24
N ILE A 183 -10.58 5.27 -3.44
CA ILE A 183 -10.41 6.54 -2.72
C ILE A 183 -9.52 6.32 -1.51
N ASP A 184 -9.78 5.25 -0.74
CA ASP A 184 -8.99 4.94 0.44
C ASP A 184 -7.96 3.86 0.10
N LEU A 185 -6.68 4.19 0.29
CA LEU A 185 -5.57 3.25 0.29
C LEU A 185 -4.87 3.39 1.65
N LEU A 186 -4.88 2.29 2.43
CA LEU A 186 -4.37 2.27 3.80
C LEU A 186 -3.16 1.32 3.86
N HIS A 187 -1.97 1.87 4.02
CA HIS A 187 -0.75 1.10 4.24
C HIS A 187 -0.53 0.91 5.75
N VAL A 188 -0.39 -0.34 6.19
CA VAL A 188 -0.35 -0.70 7.61
C VAL A 188 0.72 -1.77 7.85
N HIS A 189 1.39 -1.66 9.01
CA HIS A 189 2.36 -2.64 9.51
C HIS A 189 1.80 -3.41 10.70
N PRO A 190 2.35 -4.60 11.03
CA PRO A 190 1.90 -5.39 12.17
C PRO A 190 2.02 -4.65 13.50
N PHE A 191 0.99 -4.77 14.32
CA PHE A 191 0.95 -4.27 15.68
C PHE A 191 1.45 -5.32 16.69
N LEU A 192 1.07 -6.58 16.49
CA LEU A 192 1.40 -7.70 17.37
C LEU A 192 1.72 -8.93 16.55
N VAL A 193 2.74 -9.69 17.00
CA VAL A 193 3.11 -10.98 16.42
C VAL A 193 3.24 -12.00 17.54
N LYS A 194 2.53 -13.13 17.40
CA LYS A 194 2.57 -14.24 18.37
C LYS A 194 2.51 -15.57 17.64
N GLY A 195 3.63 -16.28 17.59
CA GLY A 195 3.71 -17.53 16.83
C GLY A 195 3.45 -17.28 15.35
N GLY A 196 2.47 -18.00 14.79
CA GLY A 196 2.03 -17.80 13.39
C GLY A 196 0.96 -16.74 13.22
N ASP A 197 0.52 -16.05 14.30
CA ASP A 197 -0.49 -15.02 14.23
C ASP A 197 0.13 -13.64 14.13
N ILE A 198 -0.25 -12.90 13.10
CA ILE A 198 0.22 -11.54 12.82
C ILE A 198 -0.98 -10.61 12.78
N GLN A 199 -1.03 -9.65 13.71
CA GLN A 199 -2.14 -8.71 13.89
C GLN A 199 -1.79 -7.34 13.33
N PHE A 200 -2.72 -6.79 12.55
CA PHE A 200 -2.72 -5.40 12.09
C PHE A 200 -3.89 -4.65 12.72
N ASN A 201 -3.67 -3.40 13.12
CA ASN A 201 -4.71 -2.52 13.63
C ASN A 201 -4.89 -1.36 12.66
N LEU A 202 -6.14 -1.08 12.29
CA LEU A 202 -6.46 0.04 11.41
C LEU A 202 -7.88 0.55 11.64
N ILE A 203 -8.16 1.73 11.10
CA ILE A 203 -9.50 2.31 11.06
C ILE A 203 -9.88 2.44 9.58
N PHE A 204 -10.96 1.77 9.18
CA PHE A 204 -11.54 1.97 7.85
C PHE A 204 -12.31 3.29 7.86
N PRO A 205 -11.98 4.28 7.01
CA PRO A 205 -12.59 5.61 7.10
C PRO A 205 -14.05 5.65 6.65
N ARG A 206 -14.45 4.74 5.74
CA ARG A 206 -15.79 4.72 5.15
C ARG A 206 -16.36 3.30 5.07
N PRO A 207 -17.70 3.15 5.03
CA PRO A 207 -18.33 1.85 4.75
C PRO A 207 -18.10 1.44 3.29
N GLY A 208 -18.09 0.15 3.02
CA GLY A 208 -17.91 -0.42 1.68
C GLY A 208 -17.13 -1.74 1.70
N LEU A 209 -16.76 -2.20 0.52
CA LEU A 209 -15.85 -3.34 0.38
C LEU A 209 -14.41 -2.83 0.29
N TYR A 210 -13.53 -3.49 1.03
CA TYR A 210 -12.10 -3.25 0.97
C TYR A 210 -11.38 -4.52 0.54
N ARG A 211 -10.57 -4.41 -0.51
CA ARG A 211 -9.62 -5.45 -0.92
C ARG A 211 -8.35 -5.27 -0.11
N ILE A 212 -7.88 -6.35 0.51
CA ILE A 212 -6.71 -6.35 1.39
C ILE A 212 -5.67 -7.27 0.76
N TRP A 213 -4.49 -6.74 0.50
CA TRP A 213 -3.29 -7.51 0.18
C TRP A 213 -2.35 -7.46 1.36
N THR A 214 -1.89 -8.63 1.79
CA THR A 214 -0.90 -8.71 2.87
C THR A 214 0.27 -9.57 2.42
N GLN A 215 1.46 -9.07 2.63
CA GLN A 215 2.70 -9.74 2.26
C GLN A 215 3.42 -10.25 3.50
N PHE A 216 3.80 -11.53 3.48
CA PHE A 216 4.57 -12.21 4.51
C PHE A 216 5.74 -12.93 3.86
N GLN A 217 6.88 -13.01 4.55
CA GLN A 217 8.03 -13.77 4.06
C GLN A 217 8.18 -15.07 4.84
N ARG A 218 8.35 -16.18 4.12
CA ARG A 218 8.61 -17.50 4.69
C ARG A 218 9.63 -18.25 3.83
N ALA A 219 10.71 -18.74 4.46
CA ALA A 219 11.77 -19.48 3.78
C ALA A 219 12.28 -18.77 2.51
N GLY A 220 12.59 -17.48 2.61
CA GLY A 220 13.06 -16.63 1.51
C GLY A 220 12.02 -16.26 0.45
N VAL A 221 10.75 -16.69 0.59
CA VAL A 221 9.69 -16.44 -0.38
C VAL A 221 8.70 -15.41 0.16
N VAL A 222 8.47 -14.33 -0.58
CA VAL A 222 7.41 -13.35 -0.29
C VAL A 222 6.07 -13.90 -0.77
N ASN A 223 5.15 -14.04 0.17
CA ASN A 223 3.79 -14.52 -0.06
C ASN A 223 2.82 -13.35 -0.04
N THR A 224 2.03 -13.17 -1.08
CA THR A 224 0.94 -12.19 -1.10
C THR A 224 -0.38 -12.92 -0.88
N THR A 225 -1.10 -12.56 0.17
CA THR A 225 -2.45 -13.06 0.46
C THR A 225 -3.49 -11.99 0.16
N VAL A 226 -4.69 -12.40 -0.22
CA VAL A 226 -5.75 -11.51 -0.68
C VAL A 226 -7.06 -11.85 0.01
N PHE A 227 -7.67 -10.83 0.62
CA PHE A 227 -8.99 -10.94 1.23
C PHE A 227 -9.87 -9.76 0.79
N THR A 228 -11.17 -9.91 0.93
CA THR A 228 -12.11 -8.81 0.70
C THR A 228 -13.07 -8.74 1.87
N VAL A 229 -13.03 -7.66 2.62
CA VAL A 229 -13.82 -7.47 3.84
C VAL A 229 -14.93 -6.44 3.61
N PRO A 230 -16.15 -6.71 4.09
CA PRO A 230 -17.20 -5.72 4.16
C PRO A 230 -17.02 -4.86 5.42
N VAL A 231 -17.11 -3.55 5.25
CA VAL A 231 -17.13 -2.57 6.34
C VAL A 231 -18.49 -1.89 6.33
N LYS A 232 -19.19 -1.91 7.45
CA LYS A 232 -20.51 -1.29 7.57
C LYS A 232 -20.42 0.13 8.10
N ALA A 233 -21.47 0.89 7.91
CA ALA A 233 -21.63 2.18 8.59
C ALA A 233 -21.81 1.95 10.10
N LEU A 234 -21.32 2.92 10.90
CA LEU A 234 -21.52 2.98 12.35
C LEU A 234 -22.99 3.23 12.68
#